data_ac7e32e870d505e9cbb03c0f957be6b7
#
_entry.id   ac7e32e870d505e9cbb03c0f957be6b7
#
_cell.length_a   1.000
_cell.length_b   1.000
_cell.length_c   1.000
_cell.angle_alpha   90.00
_cell.angle_beta   90.00
_cell.angle_gamma   90.00
#
_symmetry.space_group_name_H-M   'P 1'
#
loop_
_entity.id
_entity.type
_entity.pdbx_description
1 polymer ?
#
loop_
_entity_poly.entity_id
_entity_poly.type
_entity_poly.pdbx_seq_one_letter_code
_entity_poly.pdbx_strand_id
1 'polypeptide(L)'
;MRTLLLSALLLATLSLSAAAAPPAPCETPGVVSLAGEVILRIHSPSGGLDCQQRADIVQMRIVDTLSIGLVFPKDIHVKKVKKEWGVFVKDILVITADAGSAKINKTTPKQLAEVWAKNLRRTIPESTPQKYIPPAQ
;
A
#
# COMPACT_ATOMS: atom_id res chain seq x y z
N MET A 1 -60.44 19.60 -38.71
CA MET A 1 -59.60 18.53 -38.14
C MET A 1 -58.18 19.04 -38.06
N ARG A 2 -57.73 19.40 -36.85
CA ARG A 2 -56.38 19.92 -36.60
C ARG A 2 -55.57 18.85 -35.89
N THR A 3 -54.63 18.23 -36.57
CA THR A 3 -53.68 17.27 -36.02
C THR A 3 -52.51 18.05 -35.40
N LEU A 4 -52.40 18.01 -34.06
CA LEU A 4 -51.29 18.52 -33.30
C LEU A 4 -50.19 17.42 -33.25
N LEU A 5 -49.07 17.70 -33.93
CA LEU A 5 -47.83 16.89 -33.80
C LEU A 5 -47.05 17.35 -32.57
N LEU A 6 -47.07 16.57 -31.50
CA LEU A 6 -46.18 16.75 -30.37
C LEU A 6 -44.82 16.16 -30.73
N SER A 7 -43.84 17.01 -30.97
CA SER A 7 -42.41 16.62 -31.05
C SER A 7 -41.83 16.50 -29.65
N ALA A 8 -41.62 15.30 -29.19
CA ALA A 8 -40.89 15.04 -27.93
C ALA A 8 -39.39 15.16 -28.19
N LEU A 9 -38.79 16.24 -27.67
CA LEU A 9 -37.33 16.46 -27.70
C LEU A 9 -36.68 15.69 -26.57
N LEU A 10 -36.04 14.57 -26.89
CA LEU A 10 -35.30 13.71 -25.95
C LEU A 10 -33.93 14.34 -25.69
N LEU A 11 -33.77 15.08 -24.57
CA LEU A 11 -32.45 15.55 -24.12
C LEU A 11 -31.70 14.39 -23.50
N ALA A 12 -30.75 13.81 -24.25
CA ALA A 12 -29.78 12.89 -23.74
C ALA A 12 -28.72 13.68 -22.93
N THR A 13 -28.77 13.63 -21.60
CA THR A 13 -27.74 14.17 -20.74
C THR A 13 -26.56 13.21 -20.71
N LEU A 14 -25.49 13.51 -21.46
CA LEU A 14 -24.21 12.83 -21.31
C LEU A 14 -23.60 13.21 -19.96
N SER A 15 -23.70 12.29 -19.00
CA SER A 15 -22.96 12.40 -17.74
C SER A 15 -21.48 12.11 -18.01
N LEU A 16 -20.69 13.17 -18.14
CA LEU A 16 -19.24 13.08 -18.18
C LEU A 16 -18.75 12.66 -16.78
N SER A 17 -18.47 11.39 -16.58
CA SER A 17 -17.76 10.92 -15.39
C SER A 17 -16.33 11.47 -15.44
N ALA A 18 -16.10 12.59 -14.76
CA ALA A 18 -14.75 13.11 -14.55
C ALA A 18 -13.96 12.07 -13.74
N ALA A 19 -13.06 11.34 -14.38
CA ALA A 19 -12.08 10.52 -13.70
C ALA A 19 -11.25 11.47 -12.82
N ALA A 20 -11.32 11.29 -11.49
CA ALA A 20 -10.54 12.09 -10.56
C ALA A 20 -9.04 11.96 -10.93
N ALA A 21 -8.36 13.10 -11.05
CA ALA A 21 -6.93 13.12 -11.29
C ALA A 21 -6.20 12.35 -10.17
N PRO A 22 -5.13 11.62 -10.48
CA PRO A 22 -4.36 10.94 -9.44
C PRO A 22 -3.84 11.97 -8.43
N PRO A 23 -3.82 11.63 -7.12
CA PRO A 23 -3.36 12.55 -6.09
C PRO A 23 -1.92 12.97 -6.36
N ALA A 24 -1.62 14.25 -6.07
CA ALA A 24 -0.26 14.76 -6.18
C ALA A 24 0.69 14.03 -5.21
N PRO A 25 1.97 13.86 -5.57
CA PRO A 25 2.98 13.33 -4.66
C PRO A 25 3.08 14.18 -3.39
N CYS A 26 3.41 13.57 -2.26
CA CYS A 26 3.70 14.32 -1.05
C CYS A 26 5.04 15.07 -1.19
N GLU A 27 5.13 16.29 -0.69
CA GLU A 27 6.38 17.06 -0.63
C GLU A 27 7.45 16.32 0.17
N THR A 28 7.04 15.73 1.28
CA THR A 28 7.91 14.89 2.12
C THR A 28 7.38 13.46 2.11
N PRO A 29 8.18 12.47 1.67
CA PRO A 29 7.74 11.09 1.70
C PRO A 29 7.62 10.58 3.13
N GLY A 30 6.61 9.74 3.38
CA GLY A 30 6.54 8.96 4.61
C GLY A 30 7.60 7.86 4.57
N VAL A 31 8.37 7.71 5.65
CA VAL A 31 9.49 6.77 5.75
C VAL A 31 9.15 5.68 6.75
N VAL A 32 9.29 4.42 6.32
CA VAL A 32 9.18 3.25 7.20
C VAL A 32 10.57 2.66 7.37
N SER A 33 11.00 2.51 8.60
CA SER A 33 12.33 2.01 8.95
C SER A 33 12.24 0.85 9.93
N LEU A 34 13.19 -0.08 9.85
CA LEU A 34 13.33 -1.20 10.78
C LEU A 34 14.81 -1.50 10.99
N ALA A 35 15.23 -1.72 12.22
CA ALA A 35 16.63 -1.94 12.59
C ALA A 35 17.61 -0.87 12.05
N GLY A 36 17.17 0.39 11.97
CA GLY A 36 17.97 1.48 11.43
C GLY A 36 18.02 1.57 9.90
N GLU A 37 17.42 0.62 9.18
CA GLU A 37 17.33 0.64 7.73
C GLU A 37 15.98 1.14 7.23
N VAL A 38 16.00 1.92 6.14
CA VAL A 38 14.78 2.33 5.44
C VAL A 38 14.28 1.16 4.58
N ILE A 39 13.08 0.68 4.93
CA ILE A 39 12.45 -0.43 4.21
C ILE A 39 11.73 0.07 2.96
N LEU A 40 10.95 1.15 3.13
CA LEU A 40 10.19 1.75 2.04
C LEU A 40 9.94 3.24 2.27
N ARG A 41 9.65 3.93 1.18
CA ARG A 41 9.23 5.32 1.16
C ARG A 41 7.88 5.44 0.48
N ILE A 42 6.97 6.17 1.10
CA ILE A 42 5.61 6.40 0.60
C ILE A 42 5.57 7.82 0.05
N HIS A 43 5.38 7.94 -1.26
CA HIS A 43 5.40 9.22 -1.97
C HIS A 43 4.03 9.72 -2.38
N SER A 44 2.97 8.91 -2.23
CA SER A 44 1.62 9.31 -2.60
C SER A 44 0.64 9.13 -1.45
N PRO A 45 -0.27 10.10 -1.23
CA PRO A 45 -1.40 9.93 -0.35
C PRO A 45 -2.36 8.88 -0.92
N SER A 46 -3.10 8.20 -0.06
CA SER A 46 -4.13 7.22 -0.48
C SER A 46 -5.12 6.98 0.65
N GLY A 47 -6.38 6.71 0.28
CA GLY A 47 -7.43 6.39 1.25
C GLY A 47 -7.72 7.50 2.27
N GLY A 48 -7.52 8.77 1.90
CA GLY A 48 -7.70 9.91 2.80
C GLY A 48 -6.53 10.14 3.77
N LEU A 49 -5.45 9.38 3.65
CA LEU A 49 -4.25 9.48 4.47
C LEU A 49 -3.11 10.14 3.69
N ASP A 50 -2.36 11.03 4.33
CA ASP A 50 -1.12 11.55 3.79
C ASP A 50 0.02 10.52 3.87
N CYS A 51 1.19 10.88 3.34
CA CYS A 51 2.32 9.95 3.26
C CYS A 51 2.87 9.57 4.64
N GLN A 52 2.90 10.50 5.59
CA GLN A 52 3.37 10.22 6.94
C GLN A 52 2.39 9.35 7.70
N GLN A 53 1.10 9.65 7.65
CA GLN A 53 0.05 8.84 8.26
C GLN A 53 0.07 7.40 7.71
N ARG A 54 0.25 7.23 6.41
CA ARG A 54 0.42 5.92 5.79
C ARG A 54 1.66 5.20 6.31
N ALA A 55 2.79 5.89 6.45
CA ALA A 55 4.02 5.31 6.97
C ALA A 55 3.87 4.88 8.43
N ASP A 56 3.22 5.69 9.26
CA ASP A 56 2.98 5.37 10.68
C ASP A 56 2.11 4.11 10.83
N ILE A 57 1.07 3.98 10.02
CA ILE A 57 0.22 2.79 10.01
C ILE A 57 1.01 1.55 9.58
N VAL A 58 1.83 1.66 8.54
CA VAL A 58 2.69 0.55 8.08
C VAL A 58 3.69 0.16 9.16
N GLN A 59 4.35 1.14 9.78
CA GLN A 59 5.29 0.93 10.87
C GLN A 59 4.63 0.17 12.03
N MET A 60 3.44 0.61 12.44
CA MET A 60 2.68 -0.04 13.51
C MET A 60 2.33 -1.49 13.15
N ARG A 61 1.84 -1.76 11.95
CA ARG A 61 1.51 -3.12 11.49
C ARG A 61 2.73 -4.05 11.47
N ILE A 62 3.90 -3.55 11.10
CA ILE A 62 5.14 -4.31 11.15
C ILE A 62 5.49 -4.66 12.60
N VAL A 63 5.45 -3.67 13.50
CA VAL A 63 5.72 -3.87 14.94
C VAL A 63 4.74 -4.87 15.54
N ASP A 64 3.45 -4.74 15.27
CA ASP A 64 2.42 -5.67 15.73
C ASP A 64 2.71 -7.10 15.26
N THR A 65 3.07 -7.26 13.99
CA THR A 65 3.40 -8.57 13.43
C THR A 65 4.62 -9.20 14.11
N LEU A 66 5.65 -8.41 14.39
CA LEU A 66 6.85 -8.87 15.07
C LEU A 66 6.60 -9.20 16.55
N SER A 67 5.62 -8.57 17.19
CA SER A 67 5.24 -8.84 18.58
C SER A 67 4.51 -10.17 18.76
N ILE A 68 3.86 -10.68 17.71
CA ILE A 68 3.10 -11.94 17.76
C ILE A 68 4.04 -13.17 17.75
N GLY A 69 5.26 -13.03 17.27
CA GLY A 69 6.24 -14.12 17.24
C GLY A 69 7.24 -14.01 16.09
N LEU A 70 8.05 -15.05 15.94
CA LEU A 70 9.09 -15.10 14.91
C LEU A 70 8.49 -14.98 13.50
N VAL A 71 9.12 -14.13 12.68
CA VAL A 71 8.81 -13.92 11.27
C VAL A 71 10.02 -14.35 10.45
N PHE A 72 9.78 -15.16 9.43
CA PHE A 72 10.81 -15.63 8.52
C PHE A 72 10.60 -15.01 7.13
N PRO A 73 11.63 -14.94 6.27
CA PRO A 73 11.47 -14.42 4.90
C PRO A 73 10.34 -15.07 4.09
N LYS A 74 10.09 -16.36 4.32
CA LYS A 74 8.99 -17.11 3.67
C LYS A 74 7.59 -16.65 4.09
N ASP A 75 7.46 -15.99 5.24
CA ASP A 75 6.21 -15.49 5.76
C ASP A 75 5.81 -14.17 5.10
N ILE A 76 6.70 -13.58 4.28
CA ILE A 76 6.47 -12.32 3.57
C ILE A 76 6.14 -12.64 2.13
N HIS A 77 4.95 -12.25 1.70
CA HIS A 77 4.47 -12.53 0.36
C HIS A 77 3.63 -11.39 -0.21
N VAL A 78 3.48 -11.39 -1.53
CA VAL A 78 2.68 -10.42 -2.26
C VAL A 78 1.42 -11.10 -2.78
N LYS A 79 0.27 -10.48 -2.51
CA LYS A 79 -1.03 -10.96 -3.02
C LYS A 79 -1.83 -9.80 -3.60
N LYS A 80 -2.70 -10.11 -4.57
CA LYS A 80 -3.65 -9.14 -5.09
C LYS A 80 -4.75 -8.87 -4.06
N VAL A 81 -5.02 -7.60 -3.80
CA VAL A 81 -6.06 -7.12 -2.89
C VAL A 81 -6.98 -6.19 -3.66
N LYS A 82 -8.15 -6.67 -4.08
CA LYS A 82 -9.06 -5.93 -4.96
C LYS A 82 -8.36 -5.48 -6.26
N LYS A 83 -8.14 -4.18 -6.42
CA LYS A 83 -7.45 -3.57 -7.59
C LYS A 83 -5.96 -3.30 -7.34
N GLU A 84 -5.47 -3.51 -6.13
CA GLU A 84 -4.11 -3.21 -5.69
C GLU A 84 -3.30 -4.49 -5.42
N TRP A 85 -2.03 -4.33 -5.11
CA TRP A 85 -1.15 -5.41 -4.68
C TRP A 85 -0.71 -5.16 -3.25
N GLY A 86 -0.99 -6.11 -2.37
CA GLY A 86 -0.65 -6.04 -0.95
C GLY A 86 0.62 -6.81 -0.61
N VAL A 87 1.42 -6.25 0.27
CA VAL A 87 2.50 -6.95 0.96
C VAL A 87 1.97 -7.46 2.29
N PHE A 88 2.11 -8.75 2.50
CA PHE A 88 1.66 -9.44 3.70
C PHE A 88 2.87 -9.99 4.47
N VAL A 89 2.76 -9.94 5.79
CA VAL A 89 3.63 -10.68 6.69
C VAL A 89 2.73 -11.68 7.43
N LYS A 90 2.92 -12.96 7.18
CA LYS A 90 1.94 -13.99 7.52
C LYS A 90 0.58 -13.64 6.87
N ASP A 91 -0.48 -13.51 7.66
CA ASP A 91 -1.81 -13.13 7.18
C ASP A 91 -2.15 -11.65 7.38
N ILE A 92 -1.19 -10.86 7.87
CA ILE A 92 -1.39 -9.42 8.15
C ILE A 92 -0.99 -8.61 6.93
N LEU A 93 -1.94 -7.86 6.38
CA LEU A 93 -1.67 -6.88 5.32
C LEU A 93 -0.90 -5.69 5.90
N VAL A 94 0.34 -5.52 5.48
CA VAL A 94 1.23 -4.43 5.93
C VAL A 94 1.01 -3.17 5.13
N ILE A 95 1.05 -3.27 3.80
CA ILE A 95 0.88 -2.12 2.89
C ILE A 95 0.29 -2.58 1.55
N THR A 96 -0.45 -1.68 0.88
CA THR A 96 -0.87 -1.86 -0.51
C THR A 96 -0.10 -0.94 -1.45
N ALA A 97 0.30 -1.47 -2.59
CA ALA A 97 0.85 -0.72 -3.71
C ALA A 97 -0.29 -0.36 -4.65
N ASP A 98 -0.71 0.89 -4.61
CA ASP A 98 -1.71 1.49 -5.47
C ASP A 98 -1.11 2.01 -6.79
N ALA A 99 -1.97 2.34 -7.76
CA ALA A 99 -1.55 2.85 -9.06
C ALA A 99 -0.80 4.19 -8.97
N GLY A 100 -1.17 5.06 -8.02
CA GLY A 100 -0.52 6.36 -7.79
C GLY A 100 0.91 6.17 -7.30
N SER A 101 1.11 5.33 -6.27
CA SER A 101 2.44 4.98 -5.76
C SER A 101 3.32 4.34 -6.84
N ALA A 102 2.75 3.43 -7.65
CA ALA A 102 3.47 2.78 -8.72
C ALA A 102 3.92 3.77 -9.81
N LYS A 103 3.04 4.69 -10.20
CA LYS A 103 3.35 5.73 -11.20
C LYS A 103 4.51 6.63 -10.74
N ILE A 104 4.50 7.08 -9.49
CA ILE A 104 5.57 7.91 -8.92
C ILE A 104 6.90 7.15 -8.92
N ASN A 105 6.87 5.86 -8.61
CA ASN A 105 8.06 5.00 -8.62
C ASN A 105 8.41 4.45 -10.02
N LYS A 106 7.72 4.90 -11.09
CA LYS A 106 7.94 4.49 -12.49
C LYS A 106 7.91 2.98 -12.68
N THR A 107 6.95 2.32 -12.04
CA THR A 107 6.81 0.86 -12.01
C THR A 107 5.33 0.45 -12.04
N THR A 108 5.05 -0.84 -11.95
CA THR A 108 3.69 -1.36 -11.78
C THR A 108 3.38 -1.61 -10.32
N PRO A 109 2.10 -1.63 -9.88
CA PRO A 109 1.73 -1.94 -8.50
C PRO A 109 2.30 -3.28 -8.02
N LYS A 110 2.31 -4.31 -8.87
CA LYS A 110 2.88 -5.61 -8.53
C LYS A 110 4.37 -5.54 -8.28
N GLN A 111 5.11 -4.92 -9.20
CA GLN A 111 6.56 -4.77 -9.08
C GLN A 111 6.94 -3.94 -7.86
N LEU A 112 6.19 -2.87 -7.56
CA LEU A 112 6.42 -2.06 -6.37
C LEU A 112 6.22 -2.88 -5.09
N ALA A 113 5.13 -3.66 -5.00
CA ALA A 113 4.88 -4.54 -3.87
C ALA A 113 6.00 -5.59 -3.70
N GLU A 114 6.52 -6.16 -4.81
CA GLU A 114 7.64 -7.11 -4.75
C GLU A 114 8.94 -6.45 -4.25
N VAL A 115 9.23 -5.22 -4.64
CA VAL A 115 10.38 -4.47 -4.13
C VAL A 115 10.25 -4.26 -2.62
N TRP A 116 9.09 -3.84 -2.14
CA TRP A 116 8.83 -3.66 -0.72
C TRP A 116 8.92 -4.97 0.07
N ALA A 117 8.35 -6.05 -0.47
CA ALA A 117 8.45 -7.38 0.13
C ALA A 117 9.90 -7.87 0.20
N LYS A 118 10.70 -7.61 -0.85
CA LYS A 118 12.13 -7.94 -0.86
C LYS A 118 12.89 -7.21 0.25
N ASN A 119 12.63 -5.91 0.43
CA ASN A 119 13.26 -5.14 1.50
C ASN A 119 12.87 -5.66 2.88
N LEU A 120 11.59 -5.98 3.10
CA LEU A 120 11.13 -6.60 4.35
C LEU A 120 11.78 -7.95 4.61
N ARG A 121 11.91 -8.82 3.60
CA ARG A 121 12.57 -10.12 3.73
C ARG A 121 14.02 -10.00 4.14
N ARG A 122 14.70 -8.95 3.72
CA ARG A 122 16.09 -8.68 4.09
C ARG A 122 16.19 -8.18 5.53
N THR A 123 15.33 -7.27 5.94
CA THR A 123 15.49 -6.51 7.18
C THR A 123 14.82 -7.17 8.39
N ILE A 124 13.69 -7.87 8.21
CA ILE A 124 12.95 -8.49 9.33
C ILE A 124 13.77 -9.54 10.09
N PRO A 125 14.52 -10.46 9.46
CA PRO A 125 15.36 -11.43 10.18
C PRO A 125 16.38 -10.79 11.13
N GLU A 126 16.91 -9.62 10.76
CA GLU A 126 17.85 -8.86 11.57
C GLU A 126 17.19 -8.17 12.76
N SER A 127 15.90 -7.89 12.63
CA SER A 127 15.10 -7.18 13.63
C SER A 127 14.37 -8.11 14.59
N THR A 128 14.33 -9.39 14.30
CA THR A 128 13.68 -10.36 15.19
C THR A 128 14.55 -10.51 16.45
N PRO A 129 13.97 -10.38 17.67
CA PRO A 129 14.72 -10.56 18.90
C PRO A 129 15.40 -11.93 18.89
N GLN A 130 16.69 -11.94 19.10
CA GLN A 130 17.40 -13.21 19.31
C GLN A 130 16.74 -13.91 20.50
N LYS A 131 16.37 -15.17 20.30
CA LYS A 131 15.84 -16.01 21.37
C LYS A 131 16.83 -15.96 22.53
N TYR A 132 16.39 -15.42 23.68
CA TYR A 132 17.18 -15.45 24.90
C TYR A 132 17.55 -16.93 25.18
N ILE A 133 18.78 -17.27 25.01
CA ILE A 133 19.33 -18.57 25.44
C ILE A 133 19.85 -18.32 26.84
N PRO A 134 19.19 -18.84 27.89
CA PRO A 134 19.70 -18.69 29.25
C PRO A 134 21.10 -19.32 29.33
N PRO A 135 22.02 -18.73 30.11
CA PRO A 135 23.32 -19.32 30.32
C PRO A 135 23.16 -20.74 30.88
N ALA A 136 23.95 -21.68 30.37
CA ALA A 136 23.98 -23.02 30.90
C ALA A 136 24.35 -22.97 32.41
N GLN A 137 23.49 -23.58 33.23
CA GLN A 137 23.72 -23.70 34.67
C GLN A 137 24.83 -24.72 34.93
#